data_335e74a71807c7f5fab7b2b68f205c1d
#
_entry.id   335e74a71807c7f5fab7b2b68f205c1d
#
_cell.length_a   1.000
_cell.length_b   1.000
_cell.length_c   1.000
_cell.angle_alpha   90.00
_cell.angle_beta   90.00
_cell.angle_gamma   90.00
#
_symmetry.space_group_name_H-M   'P 1'
#
loop_
_entity.id
_entity.type
_entity.pdbx_description
1 polymer ?
#
loop_
_entity_poly.entity_id
_entity_poly.type
_entity_poly.pdbx_seq_one_letter_code
_entity_poly.pdbx_strand_id
1 'polypeptide(L)'
;MQELAAVKLTIQHSHFFAHLYKLEKNDEITDIIKSHRRSYKKANHHCYALRLFNNSNQQIIELFKDNGEVGHPGRVLLEVLKKYNLDQHVLVVSRIFGGIKLGVGGVSRAFREAGEGVVKQYKL
;
A
#
# COMPACT_ATOMS: atom_id res chain seq x y z
N MET A 1 2.65 -11.93 -10.59
CA MET A 1 2.53 -11.33 -9.25
C MET A 1 2.10 -12.37 -8.23
N GLN A 2 2.49 -12.18 -6.99
CA GLN A 2 2.16 -13.10 -5.91
C GLN A 2 1.75 -12.30 -4.69
N GLU A 3 0.54 -12.53 -4.17
CA GLU A 3 0.13 -11.94 -2.91
C GLU A 3 0.82 -12.67 -1.76
N LEU A 4 1.50 -11.91 -0.91
CA LEU A 4 2.30 -12.44 0.19
C LEU A 4 1.58 -12.39 1.52
N ALA A 5 0.79 -11.35 1.75
CA ALA A 5 0.04 -11.16 2.99
C ALA A 5 -1.05 -10.10 2.79
N ALA A 6 -2.05 -10.14 3.65
CA ALA A 6 -3.12 -9.15 3.69
C ALA A 6 -3.57 -8.98 5.14
N VAL A 7 -3.83 -7.72 5.53
CA VAL A 7 -4.36 -7.40 6.85
C VAL A 7 -5.44 -6.33 6.73
N LYS A 8 -6.35 -6.31 7.70
CA LYS A 8 -7.36 -5.27 7.86
C LYS A 8 -7.10 -4.55 9.18
N LEU A 9 -7.01 -3.22 9.10
CA LEU A 9 -6.87 -2.36 10.27
C LEU A 9 -8.10 -1.46 10.36
N THR A 10 -8.69 -1.34 11.54
CA THR A 10 -9.82 -0.45 11.76
C THR A 10 -9.40 0.64 12.75
N ILE A 11 -9.55 1.90 12.34
CA ILE A 11 -9.25 3.06 13.17
C ILE A 11 -10.40 4.05 13.02
N GLN A 12 -11.04 4.44 14.12
CA GLN A 12 -12.14 5.42 14.12
C GLN A 12 -13.20 5.07 13.07
N HIS A 13 -13.59 3.79 12.99
CA HIS A 13 -14.55 3.21 12.04
C HIS A 13 -14.08 3.19 10.58
N SER A 14 -12.95 3.77 10.23
CA SER A 14 -12.35 3.58 8.90
C SER A 14 -11.67 2.22 8.82
N HIS A 15 -11.82 1.57 7.66
CA HIS A 15 -11.17 0.29 7.40
C HIS A 15 -10.04 0.48 6.40
N PHE A 16 -8.87 -0.05 6.74
CA PHE A 16 -7.67 -0.01 5.91
C PHE A 16 -7.32 -1.45 5.54
N PHE A 17 -7.42 -1.77 4.26
CA PHE A 17 -7.11 -3.12 3.75
C PHE A 17 -5.74 -3.06 3.09
N ALA A 18 -4.73 -3.61 3.76
CA ALA A 18 -3.36 -3.59 3.30
C ALA A 18 -2.98 -4.94 2.71
N HIS A 19 -2.42 -4.92 1.51
CA HIS A 19 -1.95 -6.11 0.79
C HIS A 19 -0.52 -5.91 0.35
N LEU A 20 0.31 -6.91 0.54
CA LEU A 20 1.69 -6.94 0.08
C LEU A 20 1.83 -7.97 -1.03
N TYR A 21 2.39 -7.55 -2.17
CA TYR A 21 2.60 -8.41 -3.33
C TYR A 21 4.07 -8.41 -3.72
N LYS A 22 4.53 -9.53 -4.25
CA LYS A 22 5.79 -9.60 -4.98
C LYS A 22 5.52 -9.35 -6.45
N LEU A 23 6.33 -8.49 -7.08
CA LEU A 23 6.18 -8.12 -8.49
C LEU A 23 7.33 -8.70 -9.31
N GLU A 24 7.04 -9.09 -10.56
CA GLU A 24 8.05 -9.40 -11.55
C GLU A 24 8.26 -8.22 -12.48
N LYS A 25 7.21 -7.46 -12.77
CA LYS A 25 7.25 -6.25 -13.63
C LYS A 25 6.28 -5.19 -13.10
N ASN A 26 6.57 -3.93 -13.43
CA ASN A 26 5.76 -2.82 -12.94
C ASN A 26 4.38 -2.71 -13.59
N ASP A 27 4.15 -3.33 -14.75
CA ASP A 27 2.84 -3.30 -15.40
C ASP A 27 1.79 -4.15 -14.67
N GLU A 28 2.22 -5.06 -13.79
CA GLU A 28 1.30 -5.83 -12.95
C GLU A 28 0.49 -4.97 -12.00
N ILE A 29 0.96 -3.73 -11.70
CA ILE A 29 0.26 -2.83 -10.76
C ILE A 29 -1.16 -2.49 -11.24
N THR A 30 -1.35 -2.36 -12.55
CA THR A 30 -2.68 -2.08 -13.11
C THR A 30 -3.69 -3.17 -12.74
N ASP A 31 -3.29 -4.43 -12.85
CA ASP A 31 -4.15 -5.57 -12.51
C ASP A 31 -4.42 -5.63 -11.00
N ILE A 32 -3.41 -5.34 -10.19
CA ILE A 32 -3.55 -5.30 -8.73
C ILE A 32 -4.57 -4.23 -8.33
N ILE A 33 -4.47 -3.03 -8.89
CA ILE A 33 -5.39 -1.93 -8.57
C ILE A 33 -6.81 -2.26 -9.02
N LYS A 34 -6.97 -2.86 -10.21
CA LYS A 34 -8.29 -3.33 -10.66
C LYS A 34 -8.89 -4.34 -9.70
N SER A 35 -8.08 -5.26 -9.18
CA SER A 35 -8.51 -6.25 -8.19
C SER A 35 -8.98 -5.57 -6.90
N HIS A 36 -8.23 -4.57 -6.41
CA HIS A 36 -8.62 -3.81 -5.22
C HIS A 36 -9.94 -3.06 -5.43
N ARG A 37 -10.14 -2.46 -6.60
CA ARG A 37 -11.40 -1.78 -6.92
C ARG A 37 -12.58 -2.73 -6.93
N ARG A 38 -12.39 -3.96 -7.38
CA ARG A 38 -13.44 -4.98 -7.36
C ARG A 38 -13.72 -5.47 -5.95
N SER A 39 -12.67 -5.71 -5.16
CA SER A 39 -12.82 -6.25 -3.80
C SER A 39 -13.32 -5.21 -2.80
N TYR A 40 -12.94 -3.94 -2.98
CA TYR A 40 -13.24 -2.86 -2.04
C TYR A 40 -14.00 -1.74 -2.74
N LYS A 41 -15.20 -2.06 -3.23
CA LYS A 41 -16.01 -1.14 -4.05
C LYS A 41 -16.39 0.15 -3.32
N LYS A 42 -16.49 0.12 -2.00
CA LYS A 42 -16.82 1.30 -1.19
C LYS A 42 -15.61 2.18 -0.89
N ALA A 43 -14.41 1.73 -1.22
CA ALA A 43 -13.21 2.51 -0.99
C ALA A 43 -13.06 3.60 -2.04
N ASN A 44 -12.79 4.83 -1.58
CA ASN A 44 -12.56 5.97 -2.46
C ASN A 44 -11.08 6.10 -2.84
N HIS A 45 -10.19 5.46 -2.09
CA HIS A 45 -8.75 5.62 -2.25
C HIS A 45 -8.07 4.25 -2.23
N HIS A 46 -7.28 3.99 -3.27
CA HIS A 46 -6.43 2.81 -3.39
C HIS A 46 -4.99 3.29 -3.55
N CYS A 47 -4.32 3.47 -2.43
CA CYS A 47 -2.98 4.06 -2.36
C CYS A 47 -1.94 2.95 -2.49
N TYR A 48 -0.81 3.25 -3.14
CA TYR A 48 0.23 2.23 -3.26
C TYR A 48 1.62 2.82 -3.37
N ALA A 49 2.60 1.97 -3.09
CA ALA A 49 4.00 2.21 -3.39
C ALA A 49 4.63 0.92 -3.91
N LEU A 50 5.60 1.05 -4.81
CA LEU A 50 6.34 -0.10 -5.31
C LEU A 50 7.83 0.23 -5.44
N ARG A 51 8.65 -0.81 -5.35
CA ARG A 51 10.08 -0.74 -5.61
C ARG A 51 10.46 -1.90 -6.51
N LEU A 52 11.14 -1.58 -7.61
CA LEU A 52 11.65 -2.56 -8.56
C LEU A 52 13.13 -2.33 -8.76
N PHE A 53 13.90 -3.41 -8.79
CA PHE A 53 15.31 -3.37 -9.10
C PHE A 53 15.52 -3.74 -10.57
N ASN A 54 16.19 -2.85 -11.30
CA ASN A 54 16.52 -3.09 -12.70
C ASN A 54 17.94 -3.62 -12.79
N ASN A 55 18.07 -4.91 -13.11
CA ASN A 55 19.38 -5.56 -13.21
C ASN A 55 20.25 -4.98 -14.33
N SER A 56 19.63 -4.48 -15.40
CA SER A 56 20.37 -3.99 -16.57
C SER A 56 21.22 -2.76 -16.26
N ASN A 57 20.71 -1.85 -15.41
CA ASN A 57 21.39 -0.59 -15.10
C ASN A 57 21.66 -0.40 -13.61
N GLN A 58 21.41 -1.42 -12.78
CA GLN A 58 21.65 -1.42 -11.34
C GLN A 58 20.87 -0.31 -10.60
N GLN A 59 19.69 0.05 -11.13
CA GLN A 59 18.86 1.10 -10.55
C GLN A 59 17.62 0.54 -9.87
N ILE A 60 17.19 1.22 -8.82
CA ILE A 60 15.91 0.96 -8.16
C ILE A 60 14.90 1.96 -8.70
N ILE A 61 13.76 1.45 -9.18
CA ILE A 61 12.62 2.26 -9.60
C ILE A 61 11.65 2.32 -8.44
N GLU A 62 11.28 3.53 -8.03
CA GLU A 62 10.32 3.77 -6.95
C GLU A 62 9.14 4.56 -7.48
N LEU A 63 7.94 4.04 -7.30
CA LEU A 63 6.70 4.71 -7.68
C LEU A 63 5.74 4.69 -6.50
N PHE A 64 4.94 5.74 -6.39
CA PHE A 64 3.89 5.78 -5.38
C PHE A 64 2.72 6.65 -5.85
N LYS A 65 1.53 6.35 -5.33
CA LYS A 65 0.29 7.08 -5.64
C LYS A 65 -0.55 7.25 -4.39
N ASP A 66 -1.04 8.47 -4.21
CA ASP A 66 -1.96 8.82 -3.12
C ASP A 66 -3.41 8.56 -3.47
N ASN A 67 -3.74 8.50 -4.76
CA ASN A 67 -5.10 8.27 -5.26
C ASN A 67 -6.13 9.22 -4.65
N GLY A 68 -5.76 10.51 -4.52
CA GLY A 68 -6.64 11.54 -3.98
C GLY A 68 -6.77 11.57 -2.45
N GLU A 69 -6.06 10.70 -1.73
CA GLU A 69 -6.09 10.68 -0.26
C GLU A 69 -5.19 11.79 0.30
N VAL A 70 -5.51 12.26 1.52
CA VAL A 70 -4.68 13.23 2.24
C VAL A 70 -3.58 12.52 3.03
N GLY A 71 -2.56 13.26 3.49
CA GLY A 71 -1.52 12.73 4.37
C GLY A 71 -0.39 12.01 3.65
N HIS A 72 -0.29 12.13 2.33
CA HIS A 72 0.77 11.54 1.50
C HIS A 72 0.94 10.02 1.72
N PRO A 73 -0.15 9.24 1.64
CA PRO A 73 -0.09 7.81 1.96
C PRO A 73 0.84 7.02 1.03
N GLY A 74 0.93 7.40 -0.25
CA GLY A 74 1.84 6.74 -1.17
C GLY A 74 3.29 6.82 -0.72
N ARG A 75 3.74 8.00 -0.30
CA ARG A 75 5.10 8.19 0.23
C ARG A 75 5.29 7.41 1.53
N VAL A 76 4.30 7.43 2.41
CA VAL A 76 4.33 6.67 3.67
C VAL A 76 4.55 5.18 3.40
N LEU A 77 3.81 4.62 2.44
CA LEU A 77 3.95 3.21 2.06
C LEU A 77 5.30 2.91 1.42
N LEU A 78 5.82 3.85 0.62
CA LEU A 78 7.17 3.71 0.06
C LEU A 78 8.23 3.67 1.16
N GLU A 79 8.10 4.52 2.18
CA GLU A 79 9.01 4.50 3.33
C GLU A 79 8.97 3.16 4.06
N VAL A 80 7.81 2.54 4.18
CA VAL A 80 7.67 1.20 4.78
C VAL A 80 8.45 0.17 3.95
N LEU A 81 8.28 0.16 2.63
CA LEU A 81 9.02 -0.75 1.75
C LEU A 81 10.53 -0.55 1.90
N LYS A 82 10.99 0.69 1.96
CA LYS A 82 12.42 1.02 2.11
C LYS A 82 12.95 0.57 3.48
N LYS A 83 12.19 0.81 4.54
CA LYS A 83 12.57 0.42 5.90
C LYS A 83 12.86 -1.08 6.01
N TYR A 84 12.08 -1.90 5.32
CA TYR A 84 12.22 -3.36 5.36
C TYR A 84 12.98 -3.94 4.18
N ASN A 85 13.62 -3.08 3.34
CA ASN A 85 14.39 -3.49 2.17
C ASN A 85 13.62 -4.41 1.22
N LEU A 86 12.36 -4.07 0.98
CA LEU A 86 11.48 -4.87 0.13
C LEU A 86 11.53 -4.40 -1.32
N ASP A 87 12.52 -4.91 -2.07
CA ASP A 87 12.62 -4.70 -3.51
C ASP A 87 11.77 -5.72 -4.24
N GLN A 88 11.26 -5.37 -5.43
CA GLN A 88 10.35 -6.21 -6.21
C GLN A 88 9.01 -6.44 -5.50
N HIS A 89 8.59 -5.46 -4.70
CA HIS A 89 7.33 -5.53 -3.96
C HIS A 89 6.47 -4.31 -4.22
N VAL A 90 5.16 -4.52 -4.11
CA VAL A 90 4.18 -3.44 -4.03
C VAL A 90 3.36 -3.59 -2.76
N LEU A 91 3.09 -2.46 -2.14
CA LEU A 91 2.26 -2.36 -0.95
C LEU A 91 1.05 -1.50 -1.33
N VAL A 92 -0.15 -2.08 -1.24
CA VAL A 92 -1.40 -1.41 -1.60
C VAL A 92 -2.29 -1.35 -0.37
N VAL A 93 -2.83 -0.16 -0.10
CA VAL A 93 -3.79 0.02 0.99
C VAL A 93 -5.02 0.70 0.44
N SER A 94 -6.17 0.04 0.58
CA SER A 94 -7.48 0.57 0.22
C SER A 94 -8.20 1.00 1.49
N ARG A 95 -8.72 2.23 1.50
CA ARG A 95 -9.40 2.78 2.67
C ARG A 95 -10.88 2.97 2.41
N ILE A 96 -11.71 2.48 3.33
CA ILE A 96 -13.14 2.79 3.40
C ILE A 96 -13.35 3.75 4.56
N PHE A 97 -13.81 4.97 4.27
CA PHE A 97 -14.07 6.00 5.28
C PHE A 97 -15.23 5.57 6.20
N GLY A 98 -15.06 5.72 7.50
CA GLY A 98 -16.03 5.29 8.49
C GLY A 98 -16.88 6.41 9.10
N GLY A 99 -16.87 7.60 8.50
CA GLY A 99 -17.68 8.73 8.96
C GLY A 99 -16.99 9.62 9.99
N ILE A 100 -15.85 9.23 10.53
CA ILE A 100 -15.08 10.02 11.50
C ILE A 100 -13.77 10.45 10.85
N LYS A 101 -13.52 11.76 10.78
CA LYS A 101 -12.30 12.29 10.22
C LYS A 101 -11.12 12.05 11.14
N LEU A 102 -10.04 11.50 10.58
CA LEU A 102 -8.81 11.23 11.31
C LEU A 102 -7.84 12.44 11.33
N GLY A 103 -8.09 13.43 10.47
CA GLY A 103 -7.14 14.50 10.21
C GLY A 103 -5.97 14.00 9.36
N VAL A 104 -5.22 14.95 8.79
CA VAL A 104 -4.10 14.62 7.88
C VAL A 104 -3.06 13.74 8.56
N GLY A 105 -2.63 14.11 9.76
CA GLY A 105 -1.66 13.33 10.53
C GLY A 105 -2.17 11.96 10.95
N GLY A 106 -3.46 11.87 11.31
CA GLY A 106 -4.11 10.61 11.68
C GLY A 106 -4.20 9.66 10.49
N VAL A 107 -4.52 10.18 9.30
CA VAL A 107 -4.56 9.38 8.08
C VAL A 107 -3.16 8.85 7.75
N SER A 108 -2.15 9.71 7.79
CA SER A 108 -0.75 9.31 7.54
C SER A 108 -0.31 8.18 8.47
N ARG A 109 -0.59 8.33 9.78
CA ARG A 109 -0.25 7.30 10.79
C ARG A 109 -0.98 6.00 10.54
N ALA A 110 -2.27 6.06 10.15
CA ALA A 110 -3.08 4.87 9.89
C ALA A 110 -2.54 4.08 8.70
N PHE A 111 -2.18 4.76 7.62
CA PHE A 111 -1.56 4.12 6.46
C PHE A 111 -0.22 3.47 6.83
N ARG A 112 0.60 4.15 7.62
CA ARG A 112 1.86 3.58 8.09
C ARG A 112 1.63 2.32 8.92
N GLU A 113 0.70 2.37 9.85
CA GLU A 113 0.37 1.24 10.72
C GLU A 113 -0.15 0.05 9.90
N ALA A 114 -1.03 0.29 8.93
CA ALA A 114 -1.54 -0.76 8.05
C ALA A 114 -0.41 -1.37 7.21
N GLY A 115 0.43 -0.53 6.62
CA GLY A 115 1.58 -0.99 5.82
C GLY A 115 2.58 -1.80 6.64
N GLU A 116 2.96 -1.32 7.81
CA GLU A 116 3.86 -2.06 8.69
C GLU A 116 3.22 -3.36 9.18
N GLY A 117 1.91 -3.33 9.45
CA GLY A 117 1.17 -4.52 9.90
C GLY A 117 1.23 -5.65 8.90
N VAL A 118 1.01 -5.35 7.60
CA VAL A 118 1.04 -6.40 6.58
C VAL A 118 2.46 -6.90 6.32
N VAL A 119 3.48 -6.04 6.40
CA VAL A 119 4.88 -6.47 6.26
C VAL A 119 5.27 -7.39 7.41
N LYS A 120 4.89 -7.05 8.64
CA LYS A 120 5.17 -7.90 9.81
C LYS A 120 4.45 -9.24 9.69
N GLN A 121 3.22 -9.25 9.21
CA GLN A 121 2.47 -10.49 8.96
C GLN A 121 3.21 -11.38 7.97
N TYR A 122 3.73 -10.81 6.89
CA TYR A 122 4.51 -11.54 5.89
C TYR A 122 5.80 -12.12 6.49
N LYS A 123 6.46 -11.37 7.38
CA LYS A 123 7.75 -11.79 7.96
C LYS A 123 7.61 -12.79 9.11
N LEU A 124 6.41 -13.07 9.56
CA LEU A 124 6.20 -14.15 10.51
C LEU A 124 6.42 -15.48 9.84
#